data_7a62806b1283fa9dc4a48086320c1064
#
_entry.id   7a62806b1283fa9dc4a48086320c1064
#
_cell.length_a   1.000
_cell.length_b   1.000
_cell.length_c   1.000
_cell.angle_alpha   90.00
_cell.angle_beta   90.00
_cell.angle_gamma   90.00
#
_symmetry.space_group_name_H-M   'P 1'
#
loop_
_entity.id
_entity.type
_entity.pdbx_description
1 polymer ?
#
loop_
_entity_poly.entity_id
_entity_poly.type
_entity_poly.pdbx_seq_one_letter_code
_entity_poly.pdbx_strand_id
1 'polypeptide(L)'
;AVNVNIPEDKLCDGYKNSRSFLSVSSCGICGQTELEELKGELENKGIFNPLDLEYMFELMDGKQKTFRKSGGSHAAAGFDEKGEMLCVMEDIGRHNAVDKVIGALLLKKQLNKAVAITVSGRISYEIVMKAFRAKIPFLAAVSAPSSLAVDYSKELGITLFGFCRGKNATCYSNTHRVNAIDQTK
;
A
#
# COMPACT_ATOMS: atom_id res chain seq x y z
N ALA A 1 -15.89 -24.56 -1.48
CA ALA A 1 -16.22 -23.59 -0.42
C ALA A 1 -15.16 -23.69 0.67
N VAL A 2 -14.72 -22.57 1.21
CA VAL A 2 -13.82 -22.53 2.38
C VAL A 2 -14.64 -22.06 3.55
N ASN A 3 -14.73 -22.88 4.59
CA ASN A 3 -15.39 -22.53 5.85
C ASN A 3 -14.31 -22.03 6.83
N VAL A 4 -14.49 -20.82 7.35
CA VAL A 4 -13.62 -20.25 8.39
C VAL A 4 -14.42 -20.21 9.68
N ASN A 5 -14.00 -20.99 10.67
CA ASN A 5 -14.60 -20.98 12.01
C ASN A 5 -13.75 -20.07 12.92
N ILE A 6 -14.36 -19.02 13.44
CA ILE A 6 -13.74 -18.11 14.40
C ILE A 6 -14.50 -18.25 15.73
N PRO A 7 -13.81 -18.51 16.85
CA PRO A 7 -14.44 -18.53 18.18
C PRO A 7 -15.14 -17.21 18.48
N GLU A 8 -16.31 -17.27 19.13
CA GLU A 8 -17.15 -16.09 19.40
C GLU A 8 -16.42 -15.02 20.23
N ASP A 9 -15.56 -15.42 21.14
CA ASP A 9 -14.72 -14.55 21.97
C ASP A 9 -13.64 -13.78 21.19
N LYS A 10 -13.38 -14.18 19.93
CA LYS A 10 -12.44 -13.54 19.01
C LYS A 10 -13.12 -12.75 17.89
N LEU A 11 -14.45 -12.75 17.86
CA LEU A 11 -15.22 -11.95 16.92
C LEU A 11 -15.37 -10.54 17.48
N CYS A 12 -14.76 -9.54 16.83
CA CYS A 12 -15.00 -8.15 17.13
C CYS A 12 -16.43 -7.74 16.69
N ASP A 13 -17.02 -6.74 17.36
CA ASP A 13 -18.40 -6.27 17.07
C ASP A 13 -18.60 -5.80 15.63
N GLY A 14 -17.54 -5.55 14.86
CA GLY A 14 -17.58 -5.13 13.46
C GLY A 14 -18.29 -6.08 12.49
N TYR A 15 -18.45 -7.38 12.83
CA TYR A 15 -19.17 -8.32 11.96
C TYR A 15 -20.70 -8.19 12.10
N LYS A 16 -21.20 -7.58 13.21
CA LYS A 16 -22.63 -7.36 13.50
C LYS A 16 -23.22 -6.17 12.76
N ASN A 17 -22.36 -5.35 12.12
CA ASN A 17 -22.85 -4.20 11.37
C ASN A 17 -23.65 -4.65 10.16
N SER A 18 -24.98 -4.47 10.23
CA SER A 18 -25.86 -4.55 9.08
C SER A 18 -25.28 -3.67 7.96
N ARG A 19 -25.01 -4.26 6.81
CA ARG A 19 -24.56 -3.56 5.62
C ARG A 19 -25.61 -2.54 5.21
N SER A 20 -25.47 -1.30 5.63
CA SER A 20 -26.11 -0.20 4.96
C SER A 20 -25.40 -0.02 3.62
N PHE A 21 -26.03 -0.49 2.55
CA PHE A 21 -25.57 -0.33 1.18
C PHE A 21 -25.66 1.16 0.80
N LEU A 22 -24.67 1.96 1.15
CA LEU A 22 -24.44 3.24 0.52
C LEU A 22 -23.38 3.04 -0.54
N SER A 23 -23.77 3.33 -1.76
CA SER A 23 -23.01 3.20 -2.99
C SER A 23 -21.59 3.73 -2.89
N VAL A 24 -20.70 2.88 -3.25
CA VAL A 24 -19.24 2.96 -3.32
C VAL A 24 -18.77 4.17 -4.13
N SER A 25 -18.13 5.13 -3.48
CA SER A 25 -17.24 6.05 -4.16
C SER A 25 -15.81 5.52 -4.08
N SER A 26 -14.99 5.81 -5.08
CA SER A 26 -13.61 5.30 -5.21
C SER A 26 -12.60 5.91 -4.22
N CYS A 27 -13.05 6.61 -3.19
CA CYS A 27 -12.22 7.27 -2.18
C CYS A 27 -11.96 6.46 -0.91
N GLY A 28 -12.62 5.30 -0.73
CA GLY A 28 -12.34 4.40 0.39
C GLY A 28 -13.10 4.67 1.70
N ILE A 29 -14.06 5.59 1.70
CA ILE A 29 -14.86 5.94 2.90
C ILE A 29 -16.12 5.06 3.02
N CYS A 30 -16.38 4.19 2.04
CA CYS A 30 -17.62 3.42 1.98
C CYS A 30 -17.63 2.26 2.97
N GLY A 31 -18.56 2.29 3.89
CA GLY A 31 -18.84 1.22 4.85
C GLY A 31 -18.30 1.44 6.26
N GLN A 32 -17.65 2.56 6.53
CA GLN A 32 -17.31 2.97 7.90
C GLN A 32 -18.17 4.17 8.29
N THR A 33 -18.83 4.08 9.43
CA THR A 33 -19.61 5.17 10.04
C THR A 33 -18.70 6.19 10.72
N GLU A 34 -17.47 5.80 11.05
CA GLU A 34 -16.44 6.66 11.65
C GLU A 34 -15.07 6.28 11.10
N LEU A 35 -14.23 7.28 10.81
CA LEU A 35 -12.81 7.05 10.52
C LEU A 35 -12.14 6.60 11.82
N GLU A 36 -11.49 5.44 11.81
CA GLU A 36 -10.72 5.00 12.97
C GLU A 36 -9.61 6.03 13.25
N GLU A 37 -9.66 6.66 14.41
CA GLU A 37 -8.55 7.44 14.94
C GLU A 37 -7.41 6.48 15.30
N LEU A 38 -6.54 6.20 14.35
CA LEU A 38 -5.27 5.53 14.66
C LEU A 38 -4.30 6.59 15.16
N LYS A 39 -3.84 6.42 16.37
CA LYS A 39 -2.78 7.24 16.98
C LYS A 39 -1.47 6.47 16.90
N GLY A 40 -0.46 7.09 16.38
CA GLY A 40 0.89 6.56 16.33
C GLY A 40 1.61 6.94 15.05
N GLU A 41 2.91 7.07 15.16
CA GLU A 41 3.82 7.31 14.05
C GLU A 41 4.67 6.07 13.84
N LEU A 42 4.89 5.69 12.58
CA LEU A 42 5.80 4.59 12.27
C LEU A 42 7.24 4.97 12.66
N GLU A 43 7.90 4.06 13.36
CA GLU A 43 9.32 4.20 13.66
C GLU A 43 10.11 4.44 12.37
N ASN A 44 11.14 5.30 12.49
CA ASN A 44 12.01 5.63 11.38
C ASN A 44 12.83 4.40 10.95
N LYS A 45 12.40 3.71 9.89
CA LYS A 45 13.08 2.54 9.31
C LYS A 45 14.03 2.93 8.18
N GLY A 46 14.77 4.04 8.35
CA GLY A 46 15.83 4.41 7.41
C GLY A 46 15.44 5.46 6.38
N ILE A 47 16.39 5.72 5.49
CA ILE A 47 16.28 6.70 4.40
C ILE A 47 16.04 5.93 3.11
N PHE A 48 15.05 6.36 2.34
CA PHE A 48 14.68 5.77 1.05
C PHE A 48 15.36 6.52 -0.10
N ASN A 49 15.92 5.78 -1.05
CA ASN A 49 16.46 6.37 -2.28
C ASN A 49 15.37 6.39 -3.37
N PRO A 50 14.90 7.57 -3.83
CA PRO A 50 13.87 7.65 -4.86
C PRO A 50 14.30 7.06 -6.21
N LEU A 51 15.58 6.95 -6.49
CA LEU A 51 16.10 6.33 -7.71
C LEU A 51 15.78 4.84 -7.79
N ASP A 52 15.51 4.19 -6.64
CA ASP A 52 15.13 2.78 -6.60
C ASP A 52 13.68 2.56 -7.04
N LEU A 53 12.84 3.63 -7.08
CA LEU A 53 11.44 3.51 -7.49
C LEU A 53 11.28 3.02 -8.93
N GLU A 54 12.03 3.57 -9.88
CA GLU A 54 11.98 3.13 -11.27
C GLU A 54 12.20 1.62 -11.38
N TYR A 55 13.29 1.14 -10.77
CA TYR A 55 13.64 -0.28 -10.73
C TYR A 55 12.57 -1.15 -10.05
N MET A 56 12.01 -0.68 -8.92
CA MET A 56 10.93 -1.40 -8.23
C MET A 56 9.68 -1.55 -9.09
N PHE A 57 9.30 -0.50 -9.83
CA PHE A 57 8.15 -0.56 -10.73
C PHE A 57 8.43 -1.44 -11.95
N GLU A 58 9.63 -1.43 -12.52
CA GLU A 58 10.02 -2.34 -13.60
C GLU A 58 9.97 -3.81 -13.15
N LEU A 59 10.49 -4.11 -11.96
CA LEU A 59 10.39 -5.46 -11.38
C LEU A 59 8.94 -5.90 -11.21
N MET A 60 8.07 -5.02 -10.67
CA MET A 60 6.65 -5.31 -10.52
C MET A 60 5.99 -5.54 -11.87
N ASP A 61 6.22 -4.66 -12.86
CA ASP A 61 5.64 -4.78 -14.21
C ASP A 61 6.07 -6.09 -14.87
N GLY A 62 7.34 -6.44 -14.75
CA GLY A 62 7.91 -7.70 -15.27
C GLY A 62 7.19 -8.96 -14.78
N LYS A 63 6.45 -8.90 -13.67
CA LYS A 63 5.76 -10.03 -13.04
C LYS A 63 4.24 -10.01 -13.22
N GLN A 64 3.64 -8.98 -13.85
CA GLN A 64 2.19 -8.85 -14.04
C GLN A 64 1.67 -9.74 -15.18
N LYS A 65 1.61 -11.04 -14.93
CA LYS A 65 1.18 -12.05 -15.92
C LYS A 65 -0.30 -11.93 -16.27
N THR A 66 -1.15 -11.65 -15.27
CA THR A 66 -2.60 -11.52 -15.46
C THR A 66 -2.93 -10.25 -16.23
N PHE A 67 -2.29 -9.13 -15.88
CA PHE A 67 -2.46 -7.87 -16.57
C PHE A 67 -2.09 -7.97 -18.05
N ARG A 68 -0.97 -8.62 -18.36
CA ARG A 68 -0.54 -8.82 -19.78
C ARG A 68 -1.54 -9.62 -20.61
N LYS A 69 -2.33 -10.50 -19.96
CA LYS A 69 -3.35 -11.31 -20.65
C LYS A 69 -4.69 -10.61 -20.76
N SER A 70 -5.08 -9.85 -19.72
CA SER A 70 -6.44 -9.32 -19.56
C SER A 70 -6.54 -7.81 -19.73
N GLY A 71 -5.45 -7.07 -19.48
CA GLY A 71 -5.45 -5.60 -19.37
C GLY A 71 -6.26 -5.05 -18.19
N GLY A 72 -6.88 -5.92 -17.36
CA GLY A 72 -7.88 -5.54 -16.37
C GLY A 72 -7.52 -5.82 -14.92
N SER A 73 -6.26 -6.18 -14.60
CA SER A 73 -5.83 -6.38 -13.23
C SER A 73 -4.94 -5.27 -12.71
N HIS A 74 -4.92 -5.12 -11.39
CA HIS A 74 -3.97 -4.31 -10.65
C HIS A 74 -2.89 -5.20 -10.05
N ALA A 75 -1.73 -4.60 -9.74
CA ALA A 75 -0.66 -5.26 -9.02
C ALA A 75 -0.22 -4.45 -7.80
N ALA A 76 0.31 -5.15 -6.82
CA ALA A 76 1.10 -4.59 -5.73
C ALA A 76 2.33 -5.48 -5.51
N ALA A 77 3.44 -4.87 -5.07
CA ALA A 77 4.65 -5.61 -4.74
C ALA A 77 5.25 -5.08 -3.43
N GLY A 78 5.82 -5.99 -2.63
CA GLY A 78 6.53 -5.68 -1.39
C GLY A 78 8.03 -5.79 -1.58
N PHE A 79 8.78 -4.85 -0.99
CA PHE A 79 10.23 -4.75 -1.12
C PHE A 79 10.90 -4.61 0.24
N ASP A 80 12.12 -5.12 0.35
CA ASP A 80 12.97 -4.95 1.51
C ASP A 80 13.80 -3.64 1.45
N GLU A 81 14.63 -3.42 2.45
CA GLU A 81 15.50 -2.23 2.58
C GLU A 81 16.56 -2.11 1.48
N LYS A 82 16.85 -3.21 0.78
CA LYS A 82 17.81 -3.23 -0.34
C LYS A 82 17.13 -3.02 -1.70
N GLY A 83 15.79 -2.85 -1.71
CA GLY A 83 15.01 -2.78 -2.94
C GLY A 83 14.78 -4.15 -3.59
N GLU A 84 15.06 -5.26 -2.89
CA GLU A 84 14.76 -6.59 -3.40
C GLU A 84 13.27 -6.91 -3.26
N MET A 85 12.69 -7.42 -4.32
CA MET A 85 11.27 -7.77 -4.34
C MET A 85 10.99 -9.05 -3.56
N LEU A 86 10.29 -8.93 -2.44
CA LEU A 86 9.88 -10.06 -1.59
C LEU A 86 8.70 -10.83 -2.16
N CYS A 87 7.72 -10.13 -2.74
CA CYS A 87 6.59 -10.72 -3.44
C CYS A 87 5.87 -9.70 -4.32
N VAL A 88 5.11 -10.21 -5.28
CA VAL A 88 4.19 -9.45 -6.13
C VAL A 88 2.90 -10.22 -6.25
N MET A 89 1.76 -9.51 -6.22
CA MET A 89 0.43 -10.08 -6.33
C MET A 89 -0.43 -9.26 -7.27
N GLU A 90 -1.27 -9.95 -8.03
CA GLU A 90 -2.25 -9.33 -8.91
C GLU A 90 -3.68 -9.62 -8.44
N ASP A 91 -4.57 -8.67 -8.65
CA ASP A 91 -6.01 -8.79 -8.42
C ASP A 91 -6.77 -7.80 -9.31
N ILE A 92 -8.06 -8.03 -9.56
CA ILE A 92 -8.93 -7.06 -10.24
C ILE A 92 -9.12 -5.79 -9.41
N GLY A 93 -9.04 -5.89 -8.08
CA GLY A 93 -9.13 -4.79 -7.14
C GLY A 93 -7.76 -4.39 -6.59
N ARG A 94 -7.37 -3.11 -6.73
CA ARG A 94 -6.09 -2.62 -6.20
C ARG A 94 -5.92 -2.84 -4.70
N HIS A 95 -7.01 -2.74 -3.91
CA HIS A 95 -7.00 -3.00 -2.47
C HIS A 95 -6.69 -4.46 -2.16
N ASN A 96 -7.31 -5.37 -2.92
CA ASN A 96 -7.07 -6.80 -2.79
C ASN A 96 -5.63 -7.19 -3.17
N ALA A 97 -5.05 -6.53 -4.19
CA ALA A 97 -3.64 -6.76 -4.54
C ALA A 97 -2.71 -6.43 -3.37
N VAL A 98 -2.97 -5.32 -2.65
CA VAL A 98 -2.21 -4.95 -1.44
C VAL A 98 -2.45 -5.96 -0.31
N ASP A 99 -3.70 -6.37 -0.07
CA ASP A 99 -4.02 -7.40 0.94
C ASP A 99 -3.31 -8.71 0.67
N LYS A 100 -3.28 -9.14 -0.60
CA LYS A 100 -2.56 -10.34 -1.01
C LYS A 100 -1.04 -10.24 -0.75
N VAL A 101 -0.43 -9.06 -1.00
CA VAL A 101 0.99 -8.83 -0.70
C VAL A 101 1.24 -8.94 0.80
N ILE A 102 0.48 -8.21 1.62
CA ILE A 102 0.63 -8.23 3.08
C ILE A 102 0.39 -9.65 3.62
N GLY A 103 -0.67 -10.31 3.16
CA GLY A 103 -1.01 -11.68 3.54
C GLY A 103 0.08 -12.69 3.15
N ALA A 104 0.64 -12.58 1.94
CA ALA A 104 1.72 -13.45 1.50
C ALA A 104 3.00 -13.27 2.33
N LEU A 105 3.36 -12.01 2.65
CA LEU A 105 4.50 -11.69 3.50
C LEU A 105 4.31 -12.21 4.93
N LEU A 106 3.08 -12.07 5.46
CA LEU A 106 2.72 -12.59 6.79
C LEU A 106 2.85 -14.11 6.85
N LEU A 107 2.26 -14.83 5.89
CA LEU A 107 2.32 -16.29 5.81
C LEU A 107 3.74 -16.83 5.65
N LYS A 108 4.59 -16.10 4.92
CA LYS A 108 6.02 -16.43 4.76
C LYS A 108 6.88 -15.98 5.94
N LYS A 109 6.32 -15.33 6.97
CA LYS A 109 7.06 -14.74 8.09
C LYS A 109 8.12 -13.71 7.64
N GLN A 110 7.84 -12.97 6.56
CA GLN A 110 8.74 -11.97 5.96
C GLN A 110 8.21 -10.54 6.07
N LEU A 111 7.05 -10.33 6.73
CA LEU A 111 6.44 -9.01 6.83
C LEU A 111 7.35 -7.98 7.51
N ASN A 112 8.14 -8.41 8.48
CA ASN A 112 9.10 -7.56 9.19
C ASN A 112 10.28 -7.08 8.32
N LYS A 113 10.54 -7.74 7.18
CA LYS A 113 11.56 -7.34 6.21
C LYS A 113 11.04 -6.30 5.22
N ALA A 114 9.72 -6.24 5.03
CA ALA A 114 9.13 -5.32 4.07
C ALA A 114 9.21 -3.88 4.58
N VAL A 115 9.78 -3.00 3.78
CA VAL A 115 9.86 -1.57 4.05
C VAL A 115 9.08 -0.74 3.04
N ALA A 116 8.83 -1.25 1.84
CA ALA A 116 8.09 -0.53 0.80
C ALA A 116 7.03 -1.40 0.14
N ILE A 117 5.92 -0.77 -0.26
CA ILE A 117 4.90 -1.34 -1.15
C ILE A 117 4.75 -0.42 -2.36
N THR A 118 4.83 -1.00 -3.58
CA THR A 118 4.44 -0.35 -4.82
C THR A 118 3.06 -0.81 -5.26
N VAL A 119 2.27 0.11 -5.87
CA VAL A 119 0.91 -0.15 -6.34
C VAL A 119 0.73 0.35 -7.77
N SER A 120 0.19 -0.45 -8.66
CA SER A 120 -0.06 -0.07 -10.06
C SER A 120 -1.22 0.93 -10.23
N GLY A 121 -2.05 1.11 -9.20
CA GLY A 121 -3.23 1.97 -9.21
C GLY A 121 -3.08 3.22 -8.35
N ARG A 122 -4.24 3.86 -8.06
CA ARG A 122 -4.34 4.99 -7.15
C ARG A 122 -4.20 4.54 -5.69
N ILE A 123 -3.68 5.41 -4.82
CA ILE A 123 -3.66 5.18 -3.37
C ILE A 123 -4.85 5.89 -2.73
N SER A 124 -5.66 5.11 -2.02
CA SER A 124 -6.73 5.60 -1.15
C SER A 124 -6.29 5.56 0.31
N TYR A 125 -7.05 6.22 1.17
CA TYR A 125 -6.92 6.13 2.63
C TYR A 125 -6.76 4.69 3.14
N GLU A 126 -7.60 3.76 2.65
CA GLU A 126 -7.55 2.35 3.08
C GLU A 126 -6.21 1.68 2.79
N ILE A 127 -5.58 1.99 1.65
CA ILE A 127 -4.26 1.44 1.31
C ILE A 127 -3.20 1.98 2.27
N VAL A 128 -3.28 3.26 2.65
CA VAL A 128 -2.42 3.86 3.67
C VAL A 128 -2.58 3.14 5.01
N MET A 129 -3.84 2.90 5.42
CA MET A 129 -4.15 2.18 6.66
C MET A 129 -3.62 0.75 6.67
N LYS A 130 -3.71 0.04 5.54
CA LYS A 130 -3.15 -1.31 5.40
C LYS A 130 -1.62 -1.30 5.56
N ALA A 131 -0.93 -0.35 4.93
CA ALA A 131 0.52 -0.20 5.05
C ALA A 131 0.93 0.15 6.49
N PHE A 132 0.20 1.06 7.15
CA PHE A 132 0.44 1.42 8.54
C PHE A 132 0.30 0.23 9.49
N ARG A 133 -0.81 -0.52 9.41
CA ARG A 133 -1.03 -1.73 10.21
C ARG A 133 0.01 -2.82 9.96
N ALA A 134 0.51 -2.91 8.74
CA ALA A 134 1.60 -3.81 8.37
C ALA A 134 2.99 -3.29 8.78
N LYS A 135 3.08 -2.07 9.36
CA LYS A 135 4.33 -1.39 9.74
C LYS A 135 5.28 -1.18 8.56
N ILE A 136 4.73 -0.88 7.38
CA ILE A 136 5.49 -0.63 6.16
C ILE A 136 5.54 0.89 5.91
N PRO A 137 6.71 1.53 6.03
CA PRO A 137 6.84 2.98 6.08
C PRO A 137 6.81 3.68 4.71
N PHE A 138 7.04 2.96 3.60
CA PHE A 138 7.08 3.56 2.26
C PHE A 138 5.97 3.01 1.37
N LEU A 139 5.25 3.92 0.72
CA LEU A 139 4.19 3.62 -0.24
C LEU A 139 4.44 4.38 -1.53
N ALA A 140 4.39 3.70 -2.68
CA ALA A 140 4.57 4.31 -3.99
C ALA A 140 3.51 3.84 -4.99
N ALA A 141 3.03 4.75 -5.84
CA ALA A 141 2.01 4.45 -6.85
C ALA A 141 2.33 5.03 -8.22
N VAL A 142 1.94 4.31 -9.27
CA VAL A 142 1.96 4.81 -10.67
C VAL A 142 1.01 5.99 -10.86
N SER A 143 -0.07 6.05 -10.06
CA SER A 143 -1.12 7.06 -10.16
C SER A 143 -1.21 7.95 -8.93
N ALA A 144 -2.23 8.82 -8.89
CA ALA A 144 -2.43 9.79 -7.81
C ALA A 144 -2.87 9.15 -6.48
N PRO A 145 -2.39 9.67 -5.33
CA PRO A 145 -3.06 9.47 -4.05
C PRO A 145 -4.30 10.37 -3.95
N SER A 146 -5.29 9.98 -3.12
CA SER A 146 -6.36 10.89 -2.70
C SER A 146 -5.84 11.90 -1.66
N SER A 147 -6.53 13.05 -1.51
CA SER A 147 -6.18 14.04 -0.48
C SER A 147 -6.17 13.41 0.91
N LEU A 148 -7.19 12.63 1.24
CA LEU A 148 -7.27 11.92 2.51
C LEU A 148 -6.10 10.94 2.72
N ALA A 149 -5.65 10.24 1.67
CA ALA A 149 -4.47 9.38 1.74
C ALA A 149 -3.19 10.18 2.06
N VAL A 150 -3.06 11.39 1.49
CA VAL A 150 -1.92 12.29 1.78
C VAL A 150 -1.94 12.75 3.23
N ASP A 151 -3.10 13.19 3.74
CA ASP A 151 -3.25 13.70 5.10
C ASP A 151 -2.92 12.61 6.13
N TYR A 152 -3.50 11.43 5.99
CA TYR A 152 -3.19 10.29 6.87
C TYR A 152 -1.74 9.79 6.74
N SER A 153 -1.16 9.85 5.54
CA SER A 153 0.26 9.48 5.39
C SER A 153 1.18 10.41 6.15
N LYS A 154 0.86 11.71 6.23
CA LYS A 154 1.61 12.68 7.05
C LYS A 154 1.48 12.38 8.54
N GLU A 155 0.24 12.14 8.99
CA GLU A 155 -0.08 11.90 10.39
C GLU A 155 0.52 10.57 10.90
N LEU A 156 0.46 9.52 10.09
CA LEU A 156 0.91 8.18 10.45
C LEU A 156 2.39 7.91 10.14
N GLY A 157 3.14 8.90 9.67
CA GLY A 157 4.57 8.74 9.40
C GLY A 157 4.87 7.84 8.19
N ILE A 158 3.97 7.73 7.20
CA ILE A 158 4.22 7.01 5.95
C ILE A 158 4.77 7.96 4.90
N THR A 159 5.89 7.62 4.28
CA THR A 159 6.41 8.35 3.11
C THR A 159 5.67 7.88 1.86
N LEU A 160 4.94 8.79 1.24
CA LEU A 160 4.03 8.52 0.14
C LEU A 160 4.51 9.14 -1.16
N PHE A 161 4.71 8.28 -2.17
CA PHE A 161 4.99 8.70 -3.53
C PHE A 161 3.80 8.43 -4.45
N GLY A 162 3.53 9.36 -5.35
CA GLY A 162 2.57 9.21 -6.43
C GLY A 162 3.18 9.58 -7.77
N PHE A 163 2.46 9.26 -8.85
CA PHE A 163 2.86 9.53 -10.22
C PHE A 163 4.26 8.96 -10.57
N CYS A 164 4.61 7.81 -9.99
CA CYS A 164 5.87 7.14 -10.24
C CYS A 164 5.89 6.54 -11.65
N ARG A 165 6.57 7.21 -12.58
CA ARG A 165 6.69 6.80 -13.99
C ARG A 165 8.08 7.11 -14.51
N GLY A 166 8.82 6.08 -14.90
CA GLY A 166 10.23 6.23 -15.23
C GLY A 166 10.97 6.90 -14.07
N LYS A 167 11.76 7.90 -14.34
CA LYS A 167 12.56 8.64 -13.34
C LYS A 167 11.76 9.68 -12.55
N ASN A 168 10.47 9.84 -12.82
CA ASN A 168 9.64 10.85 -12.17
C ASN A 168 8.82 10.24 -11.04
N ALA A 169 8.82 10.90 -9.89
CA ALA A 169 7.95 10.59 -8.76
C ALA A 169 7.67 11.89 -7.97
N THR A 170 6.48 12.00 -7.42
CA THR A 170 6.12 13.11 -6.53
C THR A 170 6.00 12.59 -5.12
N CYS A 171 6.81 13.12 -4.19
CA CYS A 171 6.71 12.81 -2.77
C CYS A 171 5.69 13.72 -2.10
N TYR A 172 4.67 13.14 -1.45
CA TYR A 172 3.54 13.85 -0.84
C TYR A 172 3.66 14.00 0.68
N SER A 173 4.45 13.14 1.33
CA SER A 173 4.57 13.13 2.80
C SER A 173 5.93 12.63 3.26
N ASN A 174 6.36 13.11 4.44
CA ASN A 174 7.57 12.67 5.15
C ASN A 174 8.86 12.68 4.30
N THR A 175 9.08 13.79 3.58
CA THR A 175 10.20 14.00 2.66
C THR A 175 11.58 13.92 3.33
N HIS A 176 11.64 14.11 4.65
CA HIS A 176 12.88 13.98 5.43
C HIS A 176 13.47 12.56 5.43
N ARG A 177 12.68 11.55 5.01
CA ARG A 177 13.13 10.15 4.85
C ARG A 177 13.59 9.82 3.42
N VAL A 178 13.71 10.83 2.59
CA VAL A 178 14.07 10.67 1.17
C VAL A 178 15.42 11.32 0.95
N ASN A 179 16.37 10.59 0.37
CA ASN A 179 17.63 11.19 -0.06
C ASN A 179 17.31 12.29 -1.07
N ALA A 180 17.86 13.48 -0.85
CA ALA A 180 17.79 14.56 -1.84
C ALA A 180 18.46 14.05 -3.13
N ILE A 181 17.69 14.03 -4.22
CA ILE A 181 18.29 13.87 -5.55
C ILE A 181 18.98 15.19 -5.84
N ASP A 182 20.31 15.15 -5.93
CA ASP A 182 21.07 16.31 -6.36
C ASP A 182 20.63 16.67 -7.79
N GLN A 183 19.83 17.76 -7.91
CA GLN A 183 19.34 18.24 -9.21
C GLN A 183 20.41 19.03 -9.97
N THR A 184 21.68 18.69 -9.79
CA THR A 184 22.77 19.24 -10.58
C THR A 184 23.05 18.31 -11.76
N LYS A 185 22.23 18.46 -12.83
CA LYS A 185 22.68 18.35 -14.22
C LYS A 185 21.60 18.91 -15.16
#